data_1027be84fbed2a451c8d4fe18af47ebd
#
_entry.id   1027be84fbed2a451c8d4fe18af47ebd
#
_cell.length_a   1.000
_cell.length_b   1.000
_cell.length_c   1.000
_cell.angle_alpha   90.00
_cell.angle_beta   90.00
_cell.angle_gamma   90.00
#
_symmetry.space_group_name_H-M   'P 1'
#
loop_
_entity.id
_entity.type
_entity.pdbx_description
1 polymer ?
#
loop_
_entity_poly.entity_id
_entity_poly.type
_entity_poly.pdbx_seq_one_letter_code
_entity_poly.pdbx_strand_id
1 'polypeptide(L)'
;KNHLLVMDSSQNTKETRRMAETLRSQIAAYEDYVHTGNEFLDIILKDKAAKAHEKQIDFSAMVDFHGIGFMEPLDISTIFGNAIDNAIEASENLPECKRLITVKAERVRDMLLITIENNMLPGNHLTEGTTKKDCFVHGFGIPNIKKAVEKYGGQCSFQQEERTYRLNILIPCP
;
A
#
# COMPACT_ATOMS: atom_id res chain seq x y z
N LYS A 1 -28.05 40.36 -24.11
CA LYS A 1 -28.10 39.57 -22.86
C LYS A 1 -27.85 38.07 -23.06
N ASN A 2 -28.04 37.52 -24.30
CA ASN A 2 -27.86 36.06 -24.54
C ASN A 2 -26.41 35.63 -24.85
N HIS A 3 -25.50 36.55 -25.17
CA HIS A 3 -24.10 36.20 -25.48
C HIS A 3 -23.25 35.84 -24.26
N LEU A 4 -23.58 36.39 -23.09
CA LEU A 4 -22.87 36.10 -21.85
C LEU A 4 -23.22 34.67 -21.28
N LEU A 5 -24.47 34.24 -21.47
CA LEU A 5 -24.93 32.92 -21.02
C LEU A 5 -24.34 31.75 -21.84
N VAL A 6 -24.05 32.00 -23.15
CA VAL A 6 -23.44 30.99 -24.04
C VAL A 6 -21.95 30.83 -23.75
N MET A 7 -21.25 31.90 -23.36
CA MET A 7 -19.84 31.83 -22.99
C MET A 7 -19.64 31.10 -21.65
N ASP A 8 -20.53 31.31 -20.70
CA ASP A 8 -20.45 30.68 -19.38
C ASP A 8 -20.73 29.16 -19.46
N SER A 9 -21.67 28.72 -20.29
CA SER A 9 -21.94 27.30 -20.53
C SER A 9 -20.80 26.59 -21.27
N SER A 10 -20.07 27.28 -22.17
CA SER A 10 -18.94 26.69 -22.91
C SER A 10 -17.68 26.56 -22.05
N GLN A 11 -17.45 27.50 -21.12
CA GLN A 11 -16.35 27.40 -20.17
C GLN A 11 -16.60 26.28 -19.15
N ASN A 12 -17.82 26.19 -18.62
CA ASN A 12 -18.21 25.13 -17.70
C ASN A 12 -18.08 23.74 -18.36
N THR A 13 -18.39 23.61 -19.65
CA THR A 13 -18.22 22.36 -20.40
C THR A 13 -16.73 22.01 -20.63
N LYS A 14 -15.86 22.99 -20.81
CA LYS A 14 -14.41 22.79 -20.95
C LYS A 14 -13.77 22.37 -19.60
N GLU A 15 -14.17 23.00 -18.51
CA GLU A 15 -13.71 22.66 -17.17
C GLU A 15 -14.19 21.27 -16.76
N THR A 16 -15.44 20.95 -17.02
CA THR A 16 -16.00 19.62 -16.78
C THR A 16 -15.31 18.53 -17.60
N ARG A 17 -14.96 18.83 -18.87
CA ARG A 17 -14.17 17.90 -19.69
C ARG A 17 -12.75 17.72 -19.18
N ARG A 18 -12.06 18.78 -18.78
CA ARG A 18 -10.72 18.70 -18.18
C ARG A 18 -10.75 17.90 -16.88
N MET A 19 -11.75 18.13 -16.04
CA MET A 19 -11.95 17.38 -14.81
C MET A 19 -12.22 15.88 -15.08
N ALA A 20 -13.04 15.57 -16.08
CA ALA A 20 -13.31 14.19 -16.51
C ALA A 20 -12.07 13.52 -17.13
N GLU A 21 -11.26 14.24 -17.89
CA GLU A 21 -9.99 13.75 -18.44
C GLU A 21 -8.95 13.53 -17.35
N THR A 22 -8.86 14.44 -16.37
CA THR A 22 -7.99 14.27 -15.20
C THR A 22 -8.42 13.07 -14.36
N LEU A 23 -9.71 12.91 -14.10
CA LEU A 23 -10.25 11.74 -13.40
C LEU A 23 -10.00 10.43 -14.17
N ARG A 24 -10.19 10.44 -15.49
CA ARG A 24 -9.88 9.28 -16.34
C ARG A 24 -8.39 8.95 -16.35
N SER A 25 -7.51 9.94 -16.42
CA SER A 25 -6.07 9.70 -16.37
C SER A 25 -5.61 9.20 -14.98
N GLN A 26 -6.25 9.67 -13.91
CA GLN A 26 -6.03 9.16 -12.57
C GLN A 26 -6.52 7.71 -12.44
N ILE A 27 -7.73 7.40 -12.94
CA ILE A 27 -8.28 6.04 -12.95
C ILE A 27 -7.42 5.11 -13.82
N ALA A 28 -7.00 5.55 -15.01
CA ALA A 28 -6.11 4.77 -15.87
C ALA A 28 -4.74 4.53 -15.23
N ALA A 29 -4.18 5.51 -14.54
CA ALA A 29 -2.97 5.33 -13.74
C ALA A 29 -3.17 4.31 -12.64
N TYR A 30 -4.38 4.18 -12.07
CA TYR A 30 -4.74 3.13 -11.11
C TYR A 30 -4.96 1.76 -11.76
N GLU A 31 -5.48 1.71 -12.99
CA GLU A 31 -5.68 0.46 -13.73
C GLU A 31 -4.36 -0.15 -14.21
N ASP A 32 -3.37 0.67 -14.57
CA ASP A 32 -2.03 0.20 -14.97
C ASP A 32 -1.18 -0.32 -13.78
N TYR A 33 -1.58 -0.02 -12.54
CA TYR A 33 -0.79 -0.38 -11.36
C TYR A 33 -0.84 -1.87 -10.99
N VAL A 34 -1.80 -2.65 -11.52
CA VAL A 34 -2.05 -3.95 -10.89
C VAL A 34 -2.30 -5.08 -11.88
N HIS A 35 -1.21 -5.58 -12.42
CA HIS A 35 -1.14 -6.91 -13.00
C HIS A 35 0.01 -7.68 -12.35
N THR A 36 -0.20 -8.09 -11.10
CA THR A 36 0.82 -8.82 -10.32
C THR A 36 1.02 -10.26 -10.78
N GLY A 37 0.13 -10.80 -11.61
CA GLY A 37 0.05 -12.23 -11.93
C GLY A 37 -0.80 -13.03 -10.95
N ASN A 38 -1.43 -12.38 -9.98
CA ASN A 38 -2.38 -12.97 -9.04
C ASN A 38 -3.62 -12.07 -8.91
N GLU A 39 -4.75 -12.50 -9.47
CA GLU A 39 -5.99 -11.70 -9.51
C GLU A 39 -6.49 -11.29 -8.13
N PHE A 40 -6.30 -12.13 -7.12
CA PHE A 40 -6.72 -11.83 -5.76
C PHE A 40 -5.88 -10.71 -5.13
N LEU A 41 -4.56 -10.74 -5.36
CA LEU A 41 -3.65 -9.69 -4.91
C LEU A 41 -3.93 -8.37 -5.66
N ASP A 42 -4.27 -8.44 -6.94
CA ASP A 42 -4.67 -7.28 -7.73
C ASP A 42 -5.86 -6.54 -7.10
N ILE A 43 -6.87 -7.28 -6.65
CA ILE A 43 -8.05 -6.71 -5.95
C ILE A 43 -7.64 -6.03 -4.65
N ILE A 44 -6.78 -6.67 -3.85
CA ILE A 44 -6.30 -6.11 -2.59
C ILE A 44 -5.54 -4.80 -2.82
N LEU A 45 -4.59 -4.81 -3.76
CA LEU A 45 -3.78 -3.63 -4.04
C LEU A 45 -4.61 -2.48 -4.59
N LYS A 46 -5.61 -2.74 -5.43
CA LYS A 46 -6.56 -1.71 -5.91
C LYS A 46 -7.36 -1.09 -4.76
N ASP A 47 -7.91 -1.90 -3.86
CA ASP A 47 -8.63 -1.41 -2.68
C ASP A 47 -7.74 -0.54 -1.78
N LYS A 48 -6.50 -1.00 -1.52
CA LYS A 48 -5.55 -0.27 -0.67
C LYS A 48 -5.04 1.00 -1.32
N ALA A 49 -4.80 0.99 -2.63
CA ALA A 49 -4.43 2.19 -3.38
C ALA A 49 -5.54 3.24 -3.35
N ALA A 50 -6.81 2.84 -3.52
CA ALA A 50 -7.95 3.74 -3.40
C ALA A 50 -8.05 4.36 -2.00
N LYS A 51 -7.91 3.57 -0.93
CA LYS A 51 -7.88 4.07 0.46
C LYS A 51 -6.73 5.04 0.72
N ALA A 52 -5.53 4.72 0.21
CA ALA A 52 -4.37 5.60 0.34
C ALA A 52 -4.61 6.95 -0.35
N HIS A 53 -5.19 6.92 -1.56
CA HIS A 53 -5.53 8.12 -2.31
C HIS A 53 -6.55 9.00 -1.59
N GLU A 54 -7.62 8.43 -1.05
CA GLU A 54 -8.62 9.17 -0.26
C GLU A 54 -7.98 9.92 0.92
N LYS A 55 -6.88 9.38 1.46
CA LYS A 55 -6.12 9.96 2.56
C LYS A 55 -4.92 10.79 2.10
N GLN A 56 -4.83 11.09 0.81
CA GLN A 56 -3.75 11.88 0.21
C GLN A 56 -2.36 11.30 0.51
N ILE A 57 -2.25 9.98 0.44
CA ILE A 57 -1.02 9.22 0.58
C ILE A 57 -0.51 8.87 -0.82
N ASP A 58 0.73 9.20 -1.13
CA ASP A 58 1.41 8.73 -2.32
C ASP A 58 1.70 7.23 -2.18
N PHE A 59 1.07 6.42 -3.04
CA PHE A 59 1.11 4.96 -2.99
C PHE A 59 1.75 4.40 -4.24
N SER A 60 2.82 3.63 -4.08
CA SER A 60 3.52 2.96 -5.17
C SER A 60 3.59 1.46 -4.92
N ALA A 61 3.17 0.66 -5.91
CA ALA A 61 3.26 -0.79 -5.88
C ALA A 61 4.05 -1.32 -7.07
N MET A 62 5.12 -2.05 -6.80
CA MET A 62 5.94 -2.78 -7.77
C MET A 62 5.92 -4.25 -7.35
N VAL A 63 4.96 -5.00 -7.84
CA VAL A 63 4.68 -6.37 -7.38
C VAL A 63 4.63 -7.32 -8.55
N ASP A 64 5.51 -8.31 -8.54
CA ASP A 64 5.51 -9.44 -9.44
C ASP A 64 5.26 -10.74 -8.64
N PHE A 65 4.07 -11.31 -8.85
CA PHE A 65 3.60 -12.53 -8.19
C PHE A 65 3.41 -13.69 -9.18
N HIS A 66 3.97 -13.58 -10.38
CA HIS A 66 3.94 -14.65 -11.36
C HIS A 66 4.64 -15.91 -10.83
N GLY A 67 3.96 -17.05 -10.98
CA GLY A 67 4.48 -18.32 -10.48
C GLY A 67 4.40 -18.53 -8.96
N ILE A 68 3.77 -17.59 -8.22
CA ILE A 68 3.49 -17.74 -6.79
C ILE A 68 2.07 -18.31 -6.63
N GLY A 69 1.94 -19.61 -6.85
CA GLY A 69 0.65 -20.32 -6.72
C GLY A 69 0.48 -21.13 -5.44
N PHE A 70 1.51 -21.13 -4.58
CA PHE A 70 1.51 -21.95 -3.37
C PHE A 70 0.90 -21.24 -2.14
N MET A 71 0.69 -19.94 -2.19
CA MET A 71 0.11 -19.18 -1.10
C MET A 71 -1.41 -19.14 -1.19
N GLU A 72 -2.07 -19.39 -0.06
CA GLU A 72 -3.53 -19.29 0.02
C GLU A 72 -4.01 -17.84 -0.05
N PRO A 73 -5.16 -17.56 -0.70
CA PRO A 73 -5.72 -16.21 -0.80
C PRO A 73 -5.90 -15.51 0.54
N LEU A 74 -6.30 -16.25 1.59
CA LEU A 74 -6.47 -15.70 2.93
C LEU A 74 -5.16 -15.21 3.53
N ASP A 75 -4.06 -15.94 3.30
CA ASP A 75 -2.73 -15.56 3.80
C ASP A 75 -2.17 -14.36 3.03
N ILE A 76 -2.40 -14.30 1.70
CA ILE A 76 -2.07 -13.13 0.88
C ILE A 76 -2.82 -11.89 1.42
N SER A 77 -4.13 -12.02 1.68
CA SER A 77 -4.93 -10.94 2.27
C SER A 77 -4.42 -10.54 3.67
N THR A 78 -4.07 -11.52 4.49
CA THR A 78 -3.55 -11.26 5.84
C THR A 78 -2.23 -10.51 5.79
N ILE A 79 -1.31 -10.90 4.93
CA ILE A 79 0.02 -10.28 4.81
C ILE A 79 -0.10 -8.88 4.22
N PHE A 80 -0.60 -8.75 2.98
CA PHE A 80 -0.66 -7.46 2.30
C PHE A 80 -1.69 -6.52 2.91
N GLY A 81 -2.89 -7.03 3.23
CA GLY A 81 -3.97 -6.25 3.81
C GLY A 81 -3.56 -5.59 5.12
N ASN A 82 -3.11 -6.38 6.11
CA ASN A 82 -2.72 -5.83 7.41
C ASN A 82 -1.47 -4.94 7.32
N ALA A 83 -0.47 -5.32 6.51
CA ALA A 83 0.74 -4.52 6.41
C ALA A 83 0.48 -3.16 5.77
N ILE A 84 -0.33 -3.10 4.71
CA ILE A 84 -0.67 -1.84 4.05
C ILE A 84 -1.62 -1.01 4.91
N ASP A 85 -2.59 -1.61 5.61
CA ASP A 85 -3.45 -0.87 6.54
C ASP A 85 -2.63 -0.21 7.66
N ASN A 86 -1.66 -0.93 8.24
CA ASN A 86 -0.73 -0.37 9.23
C ASN A 86 0.07 0.81 8.66
N ALA A 87 0.54 0.70 7.41
CA ALA A 87 1.28 1.76 6.73
C ALA A 87 0.39 3.00 6.48
N ILE A 88 -0.88 2.81 6.10
CA ILE A 88 -1.86 3.88 5.91
C ILE A 88 -2.09 4.60 7.23
N GLU A 89 -2.39 3.89 8.32
CA GLU A 89 -2.61 4.46 9.64
C GLU A 89 -1.40 5.26 10.14
N ALA A 90 -0.19 4.73 9.96
CA ALA A 90 1.03 5.42 10.33
C ALA A 90 1.24 6.71 9.52
N SER A 91 0.92 6.69 8.24
CA SER A 91 1.07 7.83 7.32
C SER A 91 0.08 8.96 7.62
N GLU A 92 -1.11 8.67 8.15
CA GLU A 92 -2.12 9.68 8.48
C GLU A 92 -1.63 10.72 9.48
N ASN A 93 -0.69 10.36 10.35
CA ASN A 93 -0.08 11.25 11.33
C ASN A 93 0.95 12.23 10.73
N LEU A 94 1.26 12.08 9.45
CA LEU A 94 2.21 12.94 8.75
C LEU A 94 1.50 14.08 7.99
N PRO A 95 2.20 15.21 7.73
CA PRO A 95 1.75 16.18 6.72
C PRO A 95 1.57 15.49 5.36
N GLU A 96 0.56 15.86 4.59
CA GLU A 96 0.20 15.24 3.30
C GLU A 96 1.40 15.10 2.35
N CYS A 97 2.22 16.14 2.22
CA CYS A 97 3.40 16.15 1.35
C CYS A 97 4.51 15.15 1.76
N LYS A 98 4.37 14.47 2.90
CA LYS A 98 5.32 13.47 3.41
C LYS A 98 4.72 12.07 3.49
N ARG A 99 3.47 11.89 3.11
CA ARG A 99 2.79 10.59 3.14
C ARG A 99 3.20 9.77 1.93
N LEU A 100 3.97 8.74 2.16
CA LEU A 100 4.46 7.83 1.12
C LEU A 100 4.39 6.39 1.62
N ILE A 101 3.85 5.51 0.77
CA ILE A 101 3.86 4.06 0.97
C ILE A 101 4.41 3.40 -0.28
N THR A 102 5.34 2.49 -0.11
CA THR A 102 5.90 1.67 -1.19
C THR A 102 5.70 0.20 -0.89
N VAL A 103 5.13 -0.53 -1.83
CA VAL A 103 4.93 -1.98 -1.77
C VAL A 103 5.76 -2.62 -2.88
N LYS A 104 6.64 -3.54 -2.53
CA LYS A 104 7.45 -4.32 -3.47
C LYS A 104 7.29 -5.79 -3.16
N ALA A 105 7.14 -6.60 -4.19
CA ALA A 105 7.23 -8.05 -4.06
C ALA A 105 7.77 -8.65 -5.35
N GLU A 106 8.71 -9.57 -5.21
CA GLU A 106 9.31 -10.27 -6.35
C GLU A 106 9.85 -11.63 -5.93
N ARG A 107 9.89 -12.56 -6.87
CA ARG A 107 10.58 -13.82 -6.69
C ARG A 107 12.04 -13.69 -7.13
N VAL A 108 12.95 -13.94 -6.20
CA VAL A 108 14.37 -14.00 -6.48
C VAL A 108 14.87 -15.43 -6.22
N ARG A 109 15.09 -16.19 -7.28
CA ARG A 109 15.42 -17.63 -7.23
C ARG A 109 14.34 -18.41 -6.49
N ASP A 110 14.66 -18.99 -5.35
CA ASP A 110 13.79 -19.85 -4.54
C ASP A 110 13.19 -19.09 -3.35
N MET A 111 13.18 -17.77 -3.43
CA MET A 111 12.65 -16.91 -2.36
C MET A 111 11.68 -15.87 -2.92
N LEU A 112 10.53 -15.71 -2.27
CA LEU A 112 9.65 -14.57 -2.44
C LEU A 112 10.07 -13.49 -1.44
N LEU A 113 10.41 -12.32 -1.95
CA LEU A 113 10.72 -11.13 -1.15
C LEU A 113 9.54 -10.19 -1.20
N ILE A 114 9.07 -9.75 -0.03
CA ILE A 114 8.04 -8.71 0.07
C ILE A 114 8.60 -7.60 0.97
N THR A 115 8.53 -6.37 0.50
CA THR A 115 8.92 -5.18 1.27
C THR A 115 7.78 -4.18 1.25
N ILE A 116 7.35 -3.75 2.43
CA ILE A 116 6.37 -2.67 2.58
C ILE A 116 7.01 -1.60 3.44
N GLU A 117 7.09 -0.40 2.90
CA GLU A 117 7.74 0.74 3.53
C GLU A 117 6.82 1.94 3.56
N ASN A 118 6.83 2.67 4.66
CA ASN A 118 6.13 3.94 4.80
C ASN A 118 6.97 4.97 5.54
N ASN A 119 6.70 6.24 5.27
CA ASN A 119 7.24 7.33 6.07
C ASN A 119 6.56 7.38 7.44
N MET A 120 7.29 7.89 8.45
CA MET A 120 6.80 8.06 9.82
C MET A 120 7.36 9.33 10.47
N LEU A 121 6.76 9.74 11.57
CA LEU A 121 7.29 10.85 12.37
C LEU A 121 8.63 10.46 13.04
N PRO A 122 9.63 11.35 13.04
CA PRO A 122 10.87 11.11 13.78
C PRO A 122 10.58 11.08 15.28
N GLY A 123 11.25 10.19 16.00
CA GLY A 123 11.18 10.11 17.47
C GLY A 123 10.34 8.98 18.06
N ASN A 124 9.57 8.26 17.27
CA ASN A 124 8.91 7.03 17.71
C ASN A 124 9.86 5.83 17.56
N HIS A 125 10.96 5.82 18.31
CA HIS A 125 11.84 4.65 18.33
C HIS A 125 11.13 3.47 18.99
N LEU A 126 10.88 2.41 18.24
CA LEU A 126 10.63 1.10 18.81
C LEU A 126 11.96 0.63 19.41
N THR A 127 12.13 0.83 20.71
CA THR A 127 13.28 0.25 21.44
C THR A 127 13.15 -1.26 21.38
N GLU A 128 14.12 -1.92 20.77
CA GLU A 128 14.28 -3.37 20.89
C GLU A 128 14.22 -3.75 22.37
N GLY A 129 13.24 -4.60 22.72
CA GLY A 129 13.18 -5.24 24.03
C GLY A 129 12.23 -4.67 25.07
N THR A 130 11.38 -3.70 24.78
CA THR A 130 10.35 -3.28 25.74
C THR A 130 8.95 -3.66 25.29
N THR A 131 8.34 -4.59 26.02
CA THR A 131 6.91 -4.80 26.18
C THR A 131 6.25 -3.51 26.68
N LYS A 132 6.27 -2.43 25.91
CA LYS A 132 5.49 -1.23 26.19
C LYS A 132 4.42 -1.05 25.11
N LYS A 133 3.23 -1.23 25.61
CA LYS A 133 1.88 -1.23 25.10
C LYS A 133 1.40 -0.01 24.31
N ASP A 134 2.21 0.90 23.76
CA ASP A 134 1.65 2.21 23.41
C ASP A 134 2.05 2.82 22.06
N CYS A 135 2.61 2.08 21.09
CA CYS A 135 2.91 2.70 19.79
C CYS A 135 2.21 2.11 18.56
N PHE A 136 1.61 0.94 18.66
CA PHE A 136 0.72 0.40 17.62
C PHE A 136 -0.38 -0.41 18.30
N VAL A 137 -1.30 0.28 18.96
CA VAL A 137 -2.51 -0.29 19.53
C VAL A 137 -3.53 -0.53 18.43
N HIS A 138 -3.27 -1.54 17.61
CA HIS A 138 -4.33 -2.31 16.97
C HIS A 138 -3.87 -3.77 16.87
N GLY A 139 -4.01 -4.40 17.92
CA GLY A 139 -3.88 -5.71 18.57
C GLY A 139 -3.53 -6.94 17.74
N PHE A 140 -3.79 -7.09 16.44
CA PHE A 140 -3.71 -8.38 15.75
C PHE A 140 -2.98 -8.40 14.40
N GLY A 141 -2.73 -7.24 13.79
CA GLY A 141 -2.16 -7.17 12.44
C GLY A 141 -0.76 -7.81 12.33
N ILE A 142 0.19 -7.37 13.15
CA ILE A 142 1.58 -7.88 13.11
C ILE A 142 1.67 -9.36 13.52
N PRO A 143 1.04 -9.82 14.63
CA PRO A 143 1.01 -11.24 14.96
C PRO A 143 0.40 -12.12 13.87
N ASN A 144 -0.65 -11.65 13.19
CA ASN A 144 -1.28 -12.38 12.09
C ASN A 144 -0.38 -12.46 10.87
N ILE A 145 0.34 -11.38 10.52
CA ILE A 145 1.34 -11.38 9.46
C ILE A 145 2.42 -12.43 9.76
N LYS A 146 2.99 -12.41 10.97
CA LYS A 146 4.02 -13.38 11.38
C LYS A 146 3.54 -14.81 11.24
N LYS A 147 2.35 -15.11 11.78
CA LYS A 147 1.76 -16.44 11.69
C LYS A 147 1.51 -16.90 10.26
N ALA A 148 1.01 -16.02 9.40
CA ALA A 148 0.79 -16.32 7.99
C ALA A 148 2.10 -16.59 7.24
N VAL A 149 3.16 -15.83 7.53
CA VAL A 149 4.50 -16.01 6.94
C VAL A 149 5.15 -17.30 7.44
N GLU A 150 5.08 -17.57 8.72
CA GLU A 150 5.64 -18.78 9.35
C GLU A 150 5.01 -20.08 8.81
N LYS A 151 3.74 -20.05 8.41
CA LYS A 151 3.05 -21.17 7.76
C LYS A 151 3.78 -21.69 6.52
N TYR A 152 4.48 -20.81 5.82
CA TYR A 152 5.26 -21.12 4.61
C TYR A 152 6.77 -21.26 4.89
N GLY A 153 7.17 -21.38 6.15
CA GLY A 153 8.58 -21.44 6.53
C GLY A 153 9.32 -20.11 6.33
N GLY A 154 8.57 -19.02 6.17
CA GLY A 154 9.11 -17.69 5.95
C GLY A 154 9.48 -16.96 7.24
N GLN A 155 10.11 -15.81 7.08
CA GLN A 155 10.53 -14.93 8.17
C GLN A 155 10.16 -13.50 7.82
N CYS A 156 9.85 -12.70 8.85
CA CYS A 156 9.65 -11.27 8.72
C CYS A 156 10.52 -10.49 9.70
N SER A 157 11.04 -9.37 9.22
CA SER A 157 11.79 -8.40 10.01
C SER A 157 11.18 -7.00 9.87
N PHE A 158 11.24 -6.27 10.96
CA PHE A 158 10.73 -4.90 11.05
C PHE A 158 11.92 -3.98 11.31
N GLN A 159 12.12 -3.00 10.44
CA GLN A 159 13.20 -2.03 10.55
C GLN A 159 12.60 -0.64 10.68
N GLN A 160 13.10 0.11 11.63
CA GLN A 160 12.74 1.49 11.82
C GLN A 160 14.00 2.35 11.69
N GLU A 161 13.97 3.27 10.75
CA GLU A 161 14.95 4.33 10.59
C GLU A 161 14.33 5.65 11.04
N GLU A 162 15.09 6.74 11.06
CA GLU A 162 14.63 8.04 11.63
C GLU A 162 13.25 8.48 11.13
N ARG A 163 12.92 8.21 9.86
CA ARG A 163 11.69 8.69 9.19
C ARG A 163 10.96 7.63 8.38
N THR A 164 11.42 6.39 8.43
CA THR A 164 10.83 5.29 7.66
C THR A 164 10.63 4.07 8.52
N TYR A 165 9.57 3.35 8.25
CA TYR A 165 9.30 2.04 8.80
C TYR A 165 9.21 1.05 7.65
N ARG A 166 9.91 -0.07 7.77
CA ARG A 166 10.00 -1.08 6.73
C ARG A 166 9.72 -2.46 7.30
N LEU A 167 8.77 -3.15 6.69
CA LEU A 167 8.53 -4.57 6.88
C LEU A 167 9.18 -5.32 5.71
N ASN A 168 10.08 -6.25 6.03
CA ASN A 168 10.64 -7.18 5.07
C ASN A 168 10.18 -8.60 5.39
N ILE A 169 9.75 -9.32 4.37
CA ILE A 169 9.28 -10.70 4.44
C ILE A 169 10.06 -11.52 3.43
N LEU A 170 10.50 -12.69 3.87
CA LEU A 170 11.18 -13.70 3.05
C LEU A 170 10.41 -15.01 3.18
N ILE A 171 9.93 -15.56 2.07
CA ILE A 171 9.22 -16.85 2.04
C ILE A 171 9.92 -17.77 1.04
N PRO A 172 10.33 -18.98 1.44
CA PRO A 172 10.84 -19.97 0.51
C PRO A 172 9.76 -20.37 -0.52
N CYS A 173 10.15 -20.41 -1.79
CA CYS A 173 9.31 -20.92 -2.87
C CYS A 173 9.60 -22.40 -3.06
N PRO A 174 8.59 -23.29 -3.05
CA PRO A 174 8.75 -24.71 -3.33
C PRO A 174 9.20 -24.99 -4.76
#